data_f296071eaf82020bc716e2a72373348c
#
_entry.id   f296071eaf82020bc716e2a72373348c
#
_cell.length_a   1.000
_cell.length_b   1.000
_cell.length_c   1.000
_cell.angle_alpha   90.00
_cell.angle_beta   90.00
_cell.angle_gamma   90.00
#
_symmetry.space_group_name_H-M   'P 1'
#
loop_
_entity.id
_entity.type
_entity.pdbx_description
1 polymer ?
#
loop_
_entity_poly.entity_id
_entity_poly.type
_entity_poly.pdbx_seq_one_letter_code
_entity_poly.pdbx_strand_id
1 'polypeptide(L)'
;MKRVILLSILLFTAGVIRSELASATEVGTSRQFGLGVQLFEPTAFIGKLFLDRNDAIDFGVGFWGYGRCYNNNGPYACSNGNQYFSLHFDYLYEEPIVDTVVRLDWHVGAGGRMAFNSYYNGDGRHDAALFARVPIGLDLTFRRPHWLEAYLEIAPGLWILPPLAFDIDVGLGVRAYF
;
A
#
# COMPACT_ATOMS: atom_id res chain seq x y z
N MET A 1 -8.60 9.68 -45.48
CA MET A 1 -8.34 8.85 -44.30
C MET A 1 -6.85 8.70 -43.98
N LYS A 2 -5.93 8.40 -44.92
CA LYS A 2 -4.48 8.23 -44.65
C LYS A 2 -3.78 9.48 -44.09
N ARG A 3 -4.20 10.70 -44.43
CA ARG A 3 -3.60 11.96 -43.93
C ARG A 3 -3.97 12.27 -42.47
N VAL A 4 -5.13 11.85 -42.00
CA VAL A 4 -5.58 12.07 -40.63
C VAL A 4 -4.82 11.16 -39.66
N ILE A 5 -4.56 9.92 -40.06
CA ILE A 5 -3.80 8.96 -39.27
C ILE A 5 -2.34 9.41 -39.09
N LEU A 6 -1.71 9.96 -40.15
CA LEU A 6 -0.34 10.49 -40.07
C LEU A 6 -0.25 11.68 -39.10
N LEU A 7 -1.26 12.56 -39.09
CA LEU A 7 -1.30 13.72 -38.21
C LEU A 7 -1.47 13.30 -36.74
N SER A 8 -2.26 12.29 -36.50
CA SER A 8 -2.46 11.76 -35.13
C SER A 8 -1.20 11.10 -34.58
N ILE A 9 -0.45 10.36 -35.42
CA ILE A 9 0.82 9.75 -35.02
C ILE A 9 1.88 10.83 -34.76
N LEU A 10 1.92 11.90 -35.59
CA LEU A 10 2.86 12.99 -35.39
C LEU A 10 2.59 13.81 -34.13
N LEU A 11 1.33 14.02 -33.78
CA LEU A 11 0.93 14.68 -32.52
C LEU A 11 1.25 13.83 -31.30
N PHE A 12 1.11 12.50 -31.39
CA PHE A 12 1.45 11.59 -30.31
C PHE A 12 2.96 11.52 -30.06
N THR A 13 3.76 11.48 -31.13
CA THR A 13 5.23 11.49 -31.02
C THR A 13 5.78 12.84 -30.55
N ALA A 14 5.18 13.98 -30.96
CA ALA A 14 5.57 15.29 -30.45
C ALA A 14 5.26 15.52 -28.99
N GLY A 15 4.22 14.83 -28.44
CA GLY A 15 3.89 14.82 -27.01
C GLY A 15 4.91 14.04 -26.17
N VAL A 16 5.43 12.95 -26.70
CA VAL A 16 6.41 12.10 -26.00
C VAL A 16 7.80 12.77 -25.93
N ILE A 17 8.21 13.53 -26.96
CA ILE A 17 9.54 14.17 -26.98
C ILE A 17 9.64 15.39 -26.04
N ARG A 18 8.52 15.98 -25.61
CA ARG A 18 8.53 17.11 -24.65
C ARG A 18 8.60 16.70 -23.18
N SER A 19 8.61 15.41 -22.87
CA SER A 19 8.63 14.92 -21.49
C SER A 19 10.01 14.90 -20.82
N GLU A 20 11.10 15.11 -21.55
CA GLU A 20 12.46 15.06 -20.98
C GLU A 20 12.88 16.26 -20.13
N LEU A 21 12.07 17.32 -20.03
CA LEU A 21 12.36 18.48 -19.18
C LEU A 21 11.50 18.52 -17.90
N ALA A 22 10.75 17.48 -17.62
CA ALA A 22 10.00 17.41 -16.38
C ALA A 22 10.94 16.97 -15.25
N SER A 23 11.13 17.84 -14.27
CA SER A 23 11.90 17.55 -13.06
C SER A 23 11.48 16.23 -12.45
N ALA A 24 12.43 15.32 -12.21
CA ALA A 24 12.18 14.06 -11.53
C ALA A 24 11.51 14.31 -10.16
N THR A 25 10.66 13.38 -9.73
CA THR A 25 10.14 13.43 -8.36
C THR A 25 11.29 13.27 -7.37
N GLU A 26 11.18 13.91 -6.21
CA GLU A 26 12.17 13.77 -5.13
C GLU A 26 11.94 12.52 -4.27
N VAL A 27 10.77 11.89 -4.40
CA VAL A 27 10.40 10.68 -3.66
C VAL A 27 11.26 9.50 -4.11
N GLY A 28 11.83 8.78 -3.12
CA GLY A 28 12.75 7.66 -3.38
C GLY A 28 14.16 8.08 -3.78
N THR A 29 14.45 9.37 -3.87
CA THR A 29 15.79 9.88 -4.19
C THR A 29 16.33 10.81 -3.08
N SER A 30 15.92 12.07 -3.03
CA SER A 30 16.29 13.02 -1.97
C SER A 30 15.35 12.94 -0.77
N ARG A 31 14.11 12.47 -0.96
CA ARG A 31 13.09 12.26 0.07
C ARG A 31 12.82 10.78 0.23
N GLN A 32 13.46 10.18 1.21
CA GLN A 32 13.44 8.72 1.42
C GLN A 32 12.41 8.27 2.44
N PHE A 33 11.96 9.16 3.33
CA PHE A 33 11.04 8.83 4.40
C PHE A 33 9.69 9.50 4.21
N GLY A 34 8.63 8.70 4.18
CA GLY A 34 7.25 9.15 4.07
C GLY A 34 6.41 8.72 5.26
N LEU A 35 5.49 9.58 5.66
CA LEU A 35 4.44 9.26 6.64
C LEU A 35 3.08 9.55 6.05
N GLY A 36 2.08 8.77 6.45
CA GLY A 36 0.76 8.89 5.87
C GLY A 36 -0.33 8.17 6.63
N VAL A 37 -1.45 8.05 5.94
CA VAL A 37 -2.64 7.35 6.41
C VAL A 37 -3.15 6.40 5.33
N GLN A 38 -3.66 5.28 5.77
CA GLN A 38 -4.31 4.27 4.94
C GLN A 38 -5.74 4.08 5.40
N LEU A 39 -6.63 3.91 4.44
CA LEU A 39 -8.03 3.54 4.62
C LEU A 39 -8.23 2.07 4.24
N PHE A 40 -9.34 1.52 4.65
CA PHE A 40 -9.82 0.14 4.48
C PHE A 40 -9.18 -0.83 5.47
N GLU A 41 -8.47 -1.85 5.03
CA GLU A 41 -7.99 -2.91 5.92
C GLU A 41 -6.46 -3.10 5.83
N PRO A 42 -5.72 -2.72 6.90
CA PRO A 42 -6.19 -1.97 8.06
C PRO A 42 -6.31 -0.48 7.77
N THR A 43 -7.23 0.22 8.47
CA THR A 43 -7.12 1.68 8.61
C THR A 43 -6.00 1.98 9.56
N ALA A 44 -4.97 2.70 9.11
CA ALA A 44 -3.68 2.78 9.77
C ALA A 44 -3.00 4.14 9.59
N PHE A 45 -2.12 4.47 10.54
CA PHE A 45 -0.99 5.35 10.26
C PHE A 45 0.13 4.50 9.66
N ILE A 46 0.71 5.01 8.59
CA ILE A 46 1.70 4.28 7.79
C ILE A 46 2.97 5.08 7.61
N GLY A 47 4.07 4.38 7.44
CA GLY A 47 5.35 4.96 7.07
C GLY A 47 6.03 4.12 6.00
N LYS A 48 6.76 4.77 5.10
CA LYS A 48 7.55 4.12 4.06
C LYS A 48 8.95 4.71 4.07
N LEU A 49 9.95 3.84 4.03
CA LEU A 49 11.36 4.20 3.99
C LEU A 49 12.00 3.56 2.77
N PHE A 50 12.44 4.36 1.83
CA PHE A 50 13.25 3.89 0.72
C PHE A 50 14.66 3.53 1.20
N LEU A 51 15.10 2.32 0.92
CA LEU A 51 16.46 1.84 1.19
C LEU A 51 17.36 2.13 0.01
N ASP A 52 16.80 2.03 -1.19
CA ASP A 52 17.41 2.36 -2.47
C ASP A 52 16.31 2.89 -3.40
N ARG A 53 16.65 3.13 -4.65
CA ARG A 53 15.72 3.67 -5.67
C ARG A 53 14.50 2.77 -5.91
N ASN A 54 14.68 1.45 -5.79
CA ASN A 54 13.66 0.46 -6.08
C ASN A 54 13.21 -0.35 -4.85
N ASP A 55 13.89 -0.19 -3.72
CA ASP A 55 13.67 -1.00 -2.53
C ASP A 55 13.17 -0.13 -1.39
N ALA A 56 12.08 -0.53 -0.75
CA ALA A 56 11.51 0.19 0.37
C ALA A 56 11.04 -0.74 1.49
N ILE A 57 10.93 -0.18 2.67
CA ILE A 57 10.26 -0.79 3.81
C ILE A 57 8.98 0.01 4.05
N ASP A 58 7.84 -0.67 4.07
CA ASP A 58 6.56 -0.14 4.50
C ASP A 58 6.23 -0.68 5.89
N PHE A 59 5.69 0.17 6.75
CA PHE A 59 5.29 -0.21 8.10
C PHE A 59 4.09 0.62 8.54
N GLY A 60 3.30 0.09 9.47
CA GLY A 60 2.16 0.85 9.95
C GLY A 60 1.57 0.33 11.23
N VAL A 61 0.76 1.21 11.82
CA VAL A 61 0.01 0.99 13.04
C VAL A 61 -1.46 1.14 12.73
N GLY A 62 -2.18 0.02 12.70
CA GLY A 62 -3.60 -0.06 12.41
C GLY A 62 -4.45 0.05 13.67
N PHE A 63 -5.57 0.76 13.57
CA PHE A 63 -6.49 1.00 14.67
C PHE A 63 -7.89 0.48 14.39
N TRP A 64 -8.18 0.13 13.16
CA TRP A 64 -9.49 -0.34 12.73
C TRP A 64 -9.38 -1.22 11.50
N GLY A 65 -10.19 -2.26 11.44
CA GLY A 65 -10.37 -3.12 10.31
C GLY A 65 -11.83 -3.53 10.19
N TYR A 66 -12.25 -3.91 9.02
CA TYR A 66 -13.61 -4.37 8.77
C TYR A 66 -13.83 -5.74 9.42
N GLY A 67 -14.14 -5.70 10.75
CA GLY A 67 -14.91 -6.67 11.48
C GLY A 67 -14.64 -8.15 11.21
N ARG A 68 -13.39 -8.57 11.08
CA ARG A 68 -13.08 -10.01 11.07
C ARG A 68 -12.68 -10.46 12.46
N CYS A 69 -13.51 -11.28 13.03
CA CYS A 69 -13.24 -11.97 14.29
C CYS A 69 -12.85 -13.40 14.00
N TYR A 70 -12.02 -13.96 14.86
CA TYR A 70 -11.58 -15.35 14.78
C TYR A 70 -12.13 -16.12 15.96
N ASN A 71 -12.69 -17.28 15.70
CA ASN A 71 -13.03 -18.25 16.70
C ASN A 71 -12.43 -19.61 16.31
N ASN A 72 -12.63 -20.63 17.14
CA ASN A 72 -12.13 -22.00 16.90
C ASN A 72 -12.62 -22.62 15.56
N ASN A 73 -13.59 -22.00 14.88
CA ASN A 73 -14.15 -22.48 13.62
C ASN A 73 -13.70 -21.65 12.40
N GLY A 74 -12.83 -20.66 12.57
CA GLY A 74 -12.31 -19.81 11.51
C GLY A 74 -12.75 -18.35 11.55
N PRO A 75 -12.43 -17.57 10.52
CA PRO A 75 -12.82 -16.17 10.45
C PRO A 75 -14.33 -16.02 10.26
N TYR A 76 -14.94 -15.10 10.96
CA TYR A 76 -16.35 -14.73 10.80
C TYR A 76 -16.54 -13.22 10.85
N ALA A 77 -17.62 -12.72 10.26
CA ALA A 77 -17.94 -11.30 10.31
C ALA A 77 -18.39 -10.92 11.74
N CYS A 78 -17.74 -9.92 12.32
CA CYS A 78 -18.18 -9.38 13.62
C CYS A 78 -19.30 -8.38 13.40
N SER A 79 -20.40 -8.54 14.13
CA SER A 79 -21.53 -7.60 14.09
C SER A 79 -21.25 -6.25 14.76
N ASN A 80 -20.23 -6.19 15.62
CA ASN A 80 -19.77 -4.97 16.28
C ASN A 80 -18.32 -4.74 15.87
N GLY A 81 -18.04 -3.71 15.05
CA GLY A 81 -16.70 -3.37 14.61
C GLY A 81 -15.71 -3.29 15.77
N ASN A 82 -15.11 -4.43 16.08
CA ASN A 82 -14.13 -4.51 17.16
C ASN A 82 -12.88 -3.76 16.70
N GLN A 83 -12.56 -2.73 17.43
CA GLN A 83 -11.29 -2.03 17.27
C GLN A 83 -10.18 -3.05 17.58
N TYR A 84 -9.34 -3.33 16.60
CA TYR A 84 -8.15 -4.10 16.84
C TYR A 84 -6.92 -3.21 16.57
N PHE A 85 -5.91 -3.39 17.38
CA PHE A 85 -4.62 -2.81 17.15
C PHE A 85 -3.80 -3.76 16.28
N SER A 86 -3.18 -3.25 15.23
CA SER A 86 -2.30 -4.06 14.39
C SER A 86 -1.01 -3.33 14.05
N LEU A 87 0.03 -4.12 13.83
CA LEU A 87 1.32 -3.66 13.31
C LEU A 87 1.58 -4.42 12.02
N HIS A 88 2.00 -3.74 10.97
CA HIS A 88 2.50 -4.40 9.77
C HIS A 88 3.88 -3.90 9.41
N PHE A 89 4.61 -4.78 8.74
CA PHE A 89 5.95 -4.52 8.25
C PHE A 89 6.16 -5.32 6.97
N ASP A 90 6.50 -4.63 5.86
CA ASP A 90 6.65 -5.21 4.54
C ASP A 90 7.92 -4.68 3.89
N TYR A 91 8.60 -5.55 3.17
CA TYR A 91 9.62 -5.17 2.20
C TYR A 91 8.96 -5.06 0.83
N LEU A 92 9.18 -3.95 0.14
CA LEU A 92 8.62 -3.64 -1.17
C LEU A 92 9.74 -3.49 -2.21
N TYR A 93 9.53 -4.07 -3.38
CA TYR A 93 10.25 -3.74 -4.60
C TYR A 93 9.34 -2.92 -5.50
N GLU A 94 9.85 -1.79 -6.01
CA GLU A 94 9.09 -0.83 -6.81
C GLU A 94 9.79 -0.55 -8.13
N GLU A 95 9.02 -0.40 -9.20
CA GLU A 95 9.55 -0.04 -10.50
C GLU A 95 8.61 0.89 -11.26
N PRO A 96 9.12 1.94 -11.93
CA PRO A 96 8.29 2.90 -12.63
C PRO A 96 7.66 2.29 -13.89
N ILE A 97 6.35 2.51 -14.05
CA ILE A 97 5.58 2.22 -15.27
C ILE A 97 5.61 3.44 -16.19
N VAL A 98 5.37 4.62 -15.60
CA VAL A 98 5.29 5.89 -16.30
C VAL A 98 5.93 6.98 -15.46
N ASP A 99 6.76 7.79 -16.06
CA ASP A 99 7.37 8.96 -15.43
C ASP A 99 7.25 10.18 -16.34
N THR A 100 6.10 10.86 -16.29
CA THR A 100 5.77 12.04 -17.09
C THR A 100 5.34 13.22 -16.21
N VAL A 101 4.08 13.65 -16.28
CA VAL A 101 3.49 14.69 -15.42
C VAL A 101 3.29 14.19 -13.99
N VAL A 102 3.04 12.89 -13.85
CA VAL A 102 3.03 12.12 -12.60
C VAL A 102 3.94 10.93 -12.79
N ARG A 103 4.50 10.43 -11.70
CA ARG A 103 5.20 9.15 -11.70
C ARG A 103 4.24 8.11 -11.16
N LEU A 104 4.03 7.05 -11.95
CA LEU A 104 3.27 5.89 -11.58
C LEU A 104 4.24 4.71 -11.46
N ASP A 105 4.36 4.15 -10.28
CA ASP A 105 5.15 2.95 -10.00
C ASP A 105 4.21 1.79 -9.69
N TRP A 106 4.64 0.57 -9.96
CA TRP A 106 4.05 -0.62 -9.37
C TRP A 106 4.96 -1.13 -8.26
N HIS A 107 4.39 -1.75 -7.27
CA HIS A 107 5.16 -2.43 -6.25
C HIS A 107 4.67 -3.85 -6.01
N VAL A 108 5.58 -4.68 -5.57
CA VAL A 108 5.31 -6.01 -5.03
C VAL A 108 6.23 -6.25 -3.85
N GLY A 109 5.74 -6.98 -2.86
CA GLY A 109 6.53 -7.20 -1.67
C GLY A 109 6.20 -8.47 -0.91
N ALA A 110 6.81 -8.58 0.25
CA ALA A 110 6.53 -9.64 1.21
C ALA A 110 6.67 -9.09 2.62
N GLY A 111 5.80 -9.52 3.49
CA GLY A 111 5.84 -9.08 4.87
C GLY A 111 4.79 -9.73 5.75
N GLY A 112 4.44 -9.04 6.81
CA GLY A 112 3.48 -9.56 7.76
C GLY A 112 2.76 -8.51 8.56
N ARG A 113 1.60 -8.89 9.05
CA ARG A 113 0.80 -8.11 9.97
C ARG A 113 0.54 -8.91 11.25
N MET A 114 0.80 -8.30 12.37
CA MET A 114 0.42 -8.80 13.67
C MET A 114 -0.82 -8.03 14.14
N ALA A 115 -1.91 -8.73 14.40
CA ALA A 115 -3.14 -8.15 14.92
C ALA A 115 -3.35 -8.58 16.37
N PHE A 116 -3.68 -7.61 17.20
CA PHE A 116 -3.96 -7.81 18.62
C PHE A 116 -5.46 -7.60 18.83
N ASN A 117 -6.19 -8.68 18.98
CA ASN A 117 -7.62 -8.63 19.21
C ASN A 117 -7.88 -8.43 20.71
N SER A 118 -8.49 -7.32 21.07
CA SER A 118 -9.13 -7.18 22.37
C SER A 118 -10.49 -7.89 22.32
N TYR A 119 -10.50 -9.20 22.12
CA TYR A 119 -11.73 -9.98 22.21
C TYR A 119 -12.01 -10.25 23.67
N TYR A 120 -13.02 -9.60 24.20
CA TYR A 120 -13.56 -9.90 25.51
C TYR A 120 -14.50 -11.11 25.41
N ASN A 121 -13.92 -12.27 25.23
CA ASN A 121 -14.58 -13.52 25.57
C ASN A 121 -14.33 -13.70 27.07
N GLY A 122 -15.26 -13.49 27.95
CA GLY A 122 -15.21 -13.54 29.41
C GLY A 122 -14.01 -14.16 30.14
N ASP A 123 -13.07 -14.73 29.44
CA ASP A 123 -11.88 -15.44 29.91
C ASP A 123 -10.59 -14.57 29.91
N GLY A 124 -10.66 -13.30 29.52
CA GLY A 124 -9.53 -12.35 29.59
C GLY A 124 -8.32 -12.68 28.69
N ARG A 125 -8.47 -13.54 27.68
CA ARG A 125 -7.39 -13.88 26.77
C ARG A 125 -7.25 -12.83 25.68
N HIS A 126 -6.06 -12.23 25.59
CA HIS A 126 -5.63 -11.40 24.47
C HIS A 126 -4.97 -12.32 23.46
N ASP A 127 -5.63 -12.59 22.36
CA ASP A 127 -5.07 -13.41 21.29
C ASP A 127 -4.38 -12.51 20.27
N ALA A 128 -3.10 -12.79 20.00
CA ALA A 128 -2.37 -12.19 18.89
C ALA A 128 -2.48 -13.12 17.67
N ALA A 129 -2.74 -12.55 16.51
CA ALA A 129 -2.80 -13.26 15.24
C ALA A 129 -1.69 -12.75 14.31
N LEU A 130 -1.06 -13.67 13.56
CA LEU A 130 -0.01 -13.35 12.61
C LEU A 130 -0.49 -13.64 11.19
N PHE A 131 -0.42 -12.64 10.34
CA PHE A 131 -0.78 -12.69 8.92
C PHE A 131 0.47 -12.49 8.06
N ALA A 132 0.85 -13.51 7.27
CA ALA A 132 1.88 -13.36 6.25
C ALA A 132 1.22 -12.87 4.96
N ARG A 133 1.74 -11.80 4.35
CA ARG A 133 1.11 -11.12 3.22
C ARG A 133 2.08 -10.81 2.09
N VAL A 134 1.53 -10.68 0.90
CA VAL A 134 2.24 -10.28 -0.32
C VAL A 134 1.56 -9.02 -0.84
N PRO A 135 2.01 -7.82 -0.46
CA PRO A 135 1.48 -6.57 -0.99
C PRO A 135 1.79 -6.43 -2.48
N ILE A 136 0.80 -5.99 -3.25
CA ILE A 136 0.90 -5.69 -4.67
C ILE A 136 0.08 -4.44 -4.91
N GLY A 137 0.68 -3.43 -5.53
CA GLY A 137 -0.02 -2.16 -5.70
C GLY A 137 0.54 -1.22 -6.74
N LEU A 138 -0.02 -0.03 -6.72
CA LEU A 138 0.34 1.11 -7.56
C LEU A 138 0.56 2.34 -6.70
N ASP A 139 1.67 3.03 -6.92
CA ASP A 139 2.03 4.27 -6.26
C ASP A 139 2.00 5.41 -7.29
N LEU A 140 1.23 6.44 -7.00
CA LEU A 140 1.12 7.64 -7.80
C LEU A 140 1.81 8.79 -7.08
N THR A 141 3.00 9.17 -7.53
CA THR A 141 3.75 10.30 -6.99
C THR A 141 3.51 11.54 -7.82
N PHE A 142 3.15 12.62 -7.15
CA PHE A 142 2.88 13.89 -7.79
C PHE A 142 4.17 14.70 -7.95
N ARG A 143 4.34 15.35 -9.10
CA ARG A 143 5.43 16.30 -9.30
C ARG A 143 5.16 17.66 -8.67
N ARG A 144 3.89 17.96 -8.45
CA ARG A 144 3.42 19.13 -7.70
C ARG A 144 2.15 18.78 -6.95
N PRO A 145 2.19 18.66 -5.62
CA PRO A 145 3.38 18.81 -4.75
C PRO A 145 4.31 17.59 -4.85
N HIS A 146 5.63 17.82 -4.94
CA HIS A 146 6.66 16.80 -5.18
C HIS A 146 6.96 15.89 -3.97
N TRP A 147 6.25 16.10 -2.88
CA TRP A 147 6.37 15.33 -1.64
C TRP A 147 5.15 14.41 -1.37
N LEU A 148 4.15 14.42 -2.25
CA LEU A 148 2.91 13.69 -2.05
C LEU A 148 2.86 12.45 -2.93
N GLU A 149 2.50 11.33 -2.31
CA GLU A 149 2.19 10.06 -2.96
C GLU A 149 0.78 9.63 -2.58
N ALA A 150 0.02 9.08 -3.52
CA ALA A 150 -1.19 8.31 -3.27
C ALA A 150 -0.96 6.89 -3.76
N TYR A 151 -1.48 5.88 -3.06
CA TYR A 151 -1.30 4.50 -3.46
C TYR A 151 -2.57 3.66 -3.28
N LEU A 152 -2.62 2.59 -4.06
CA LEU A 152 -3.63 1.54 -3.97
C LEU A 152 -2.91 0.20 -3.87
N GLU A 153 -3.25 -0.61 -2.88
CA GLU A 153 -2.62 -1.89 -2.59
C GLU A 153 -3.68 -2.97 -2.36
N ILE A 154 -3.40 -4.16 -2.82
CA ILE A 154 -4.02 -5.41 -2.38
C ILE A 154 -2.94 -6.31 -1.80
N ALA A 155 -3.21 -6.95 -0.69
CA ALA A 155 -2.25 -7.83 -0.04
C ALA A 155 -2.89 -9.17 0.32
N PRO A 156 -2.95 -10.13 -0.64
CA PRO A 156 -3.33 -11.49 -0.34
C PRO A 156 -2.36 -12.13 0.63
N GLY A 157 -2.85 -13.01 1.49
CA GLY A 157 -2.00 -13.67 2.46
C GLY A 157 -2.68 -14.78 3.24
N LEU A 158 -1.97 -15.26 4.24
CA LEU A 158 -2.40 -16.34 5.11
C LEU A 158 -2.25 -15.95 6.58
N TRP A 159 -3.30 -16.13 7.33
CA TRP A 159 -3.21 -16.15 8.79
C TRP A 159 -2.48 -17.43 9.23
N ILE A 160 -1.35 -17.27 9.94
CA ILE A 160 -0.51 -18.39 10.35
C ILE A 160 -0.90 -18.87 11.77
N LEU A 161 -1.38 -17.95 12.60
CA LEU A 161 -1.76 -18.23 13.99
C LEU A 161 -3.16 -17.72 14.28
N PRO A 162 -3.88 -18.52 15.08
CA PRO A 162 -4.83 -19.56 14.71
C PRO A 162 -6.17 -19.01 14.28
N PRO A 163 -6.92 -19.66 13.39
CA PRO A 163 -6.58 -20.80 12.55
C PRO A 163 -5.96 -20.39 11.20
N LEU A 164 -5.30 -21.32 10.53
CA LEU A 164 -4.80 -21.10 9.18
C LEU A 164 -5.95 -20.72 8.24
N ALA A 165 -5.94 -19.53 7.68
CA ALA A 165 -7.00 -19.02 6.81
C ALA A 165 -6.43 -18.08 5.76
N PHE A 166 -6.94 -18.17 4.52
CA PHE A 166 -6.64 -17.20 3.46
C PHE A 166 -7.42 -15.92 3.68
N ASP A 167 -6.77 -14.79 3.41
CA ASP A 167 -7.38 -13.47 3.49
C ASP A 167 -6.73 -12.49 2.51
N ILE A 168 -7.37 -11.34 2.30
CA ILE A 168 -6.88 -10.27 1.43
C ILE A 168 -7.09 -8.94 2.14
N ASP A 169 -5.99 -8.23 2.38
CA ASP A 169 -6.04 -6.83 2.80
C ASP A 169 -6.20 -5.93 1.56
N VAL A 170 -6.84 -4.79 1.74
CA VAL A 170 -6.98 -3.76 0.70
C VAL A 170 -6.66 -2.41 1.33
N GLY A 171 -5.72 -1.70 0.76
CA GLY A 171 -5.26 -0.40 1.22
C GLY A 171 -5.42 0.69 0.15
N LEU A 172 -5.94 1.84 0.55
CA LEU A 172 -5.86 3.09 -0.21
C LEU A 172 -5.30 4.15 0.72
N GLY A 173 -4.20 4.75 0.34
CA GLY A 173 -3.55 5.70 1.24
C GLY A 173 -2.89 6.87 0.55
N VAL A 174 -2.44 7.79 1.38
CA VAL A 174 -1.63 8.93 0.98
C VAL A 174 -0.45 9.06 1.93
N ARG A 175 0.71 9.44 1.39
CA ARG A 175 1.95 9.67 2.14
C ARG A 175 2.55 11.01 1.79
N ALA A 176 3.11 11.68 2.77
CA ALA A 176 3.92 12.88 2.62
C ALA A 176 5.39 12.54 2.91
N TYR A 177 6.29 12.89 2.01
CA TYR A 177 7.72 12.58 2.08
C TYR A 177 8.54 13.78 2.53
N PHE A 178 9.58 13.50 3.33
CA PHE A 178 10.47 14.47 3.96
C PHE A 178 11.92 14.29 3.53
#